data_368e2abef73aed08afd01b47d7b62a91
#
_entry.id   368e2abef73aed08afd01b47d7b62a91
#
_cell.length_a   1.000
_cell.length_b   1.000
_cell.length_c   1.000
_cell.angle_alpha   90.00
_cell.angle_beta   90.00
_cell.angle_gamma   90.00
#
_symmetry.space_group_name_H-M   'P 1'
#
loop_
_entity.id
_entity.type
_entity.pdbx_description
1 polymer ?
#
loop_
_entity_poly.entity_id
_entity_poly.type
_entity_poly.pdbx_seq_one_letter_code
_entity_poly.pdbx_strand_id
1 'polypeptide(L)'
;MKNKLPLIIGAIVVIAGLAFFMGGGDKSAKKSGSDSAEPIVIATHNWSSQVVMAHVIGGILESMGNNVKYVPADSQAVYESIRIGDVTLAHEVWESAFGKSFDTAREKGGVLDWGDHEARTIEDMGYPDWAANIVQAYQTGML
;
A
#
# COMPACT_ATOMS: atom_id res chain seq x y z
N MET A 1 21.44 55.09 40.87
CA MET A 1 20.74 53.95 40.23
C MET A 1 21.43 53.74 38.90
N LYS A 2 22.20 52.62 38.76
CA LYS A 2 22.89 52.27 37.50
C LYS A 2 21.87 51.91 36.43
N ASN A 3 21.96 52.59 35.29
CA ASN A 3 21.03 52.45 34.18
C ASN A 3 21.14 51.05 33.57
N LYS A 4 20.16 50.17 33.86
CA LYS A 4 20.12 48.77 33.39
C LYS A 4 19.49 48.63 32.00
N LEU A 5 19.07 49.75 31.37
CA LEU A 5 18.39 49.79 30.10
C LEU A 5 19.16 49.14 28.94
N PRO A 6 20.51 49.35 28.78
CA PRO A 6 21.25 48.71 27.69
C PRO A 6 21.35 47.18 27.84
N LEU A 7 21.35 46.68 29.09
CA LEU A 7 21.41 45.24 29.38
C LEU A 7 20.10 44.53 29.04
N ILE A 8 18.97 45.20 29.25
CA ILE A 8 17.62 44.68 28.90
C ILE A 8 17.43 44.65 27.37
N ILE A 9 17.86 45.68 26.65
CA ILE A 9 17.78 45.74 25.18
C ILE A 9 18.66 44.65 24.56
N GLY A 10 19.88 44.41 25.08
CA GLY A 10 20.76 43.34 24.61
C GLY A 10 20.17 41.96 24.81
N ALA A 11 19.51 41.68 25.94
CA ALA A 11 18.84 40.43 26.23
C ALA A 11 17.65 40.17 25.29
N ILE A 12 16.84 41.20 24.96
CA ILE A 12 15.72 41.08 24.04
C ILE A 12 16.19 40.79 22.62
N VAL A 13 17.26 41.40 22.15
CA VAL A 13 17.84 41.16 20.82
C VAL A 13 18.39 39.74 20.70
N VAL A 14 19.03 39.22 21.74
CA VAL A 14 19.57 37.85 21.76
C VAL A 14 18.42 36.81 21.77
N ILE A 15 17.37 37.05 22.54
CA ILE A 15 16.18 36.15 22.58
C ILE A 15 15.46 36.18 21.25
N ALA A 16 15.28 37.34 20.63
CA ALA A 16 14.67 37.45 19.31
C ALA A 16 15.49 36.80 18.20
N GLY A 17 16.83 36.92 18.26
CA GLY A 17 17.77 36.25 17.33
C GLY A 17 17.76 34.74 17.48
N LEU A 18 17.75 34.23 18.71
CA LEU A 18 17.63 32.79 18.99
C LEU A 18 16.27 32.22 18.52
N ALA A 19 15.17 32.94 18.73
CA ALA A 19 13.83 32.53 18.25
C ALA A 19 13.76 32.51 16.71
N PHE A 20 14.47 33.43 16.03
CA PHE A 20 14.54 33.45 14.56
C PHE A 20 15.42 32.29 14.02
N PHE A 21 16.48 31.91 14.74
CA PHE A 21 17.37 30.81 14.34
C PHE A 21 16.79 29.44 14.65
N MET A 22 15.98 29.29 15.71
CA MET A 22 15.30 28.07 16.07
C MET A 22 13.93 27.92 15.38
N GLY A 23 13.38 29.00 14.81
CA GLY A 23 12.13 29.01 14.05
C GLY A 23 12.27 28.72 12.56
N GLY A 24 13.48 28.45 12.08
CA GLY A 24 13.77 27.98 10.73
C GLY A 24 13.53 26.47 10.57
N GLY A 25 12.44 25.95 11.16
CA GLY A 25 11.94 24.63 10.85
C GLY A 25 11.40 24.66 9.43
N ASP A 26 11.92 23.76 8.60
CA ASP A 26 11.39 23.43 7.29
C ASP A 26 9.86 23.50 7.29
N LYS A 27 9.34 24.50 6.61
CA LYS A 27 7.99 24.44 6.06
C LYS A 27 8.07 23.42 4.91
N SER A 28 8.23 22.15 5.23
CA SER A 28 7.73 21.10 4.37
C SER A 28 6.28 21.49 4.09
N ALA A 29 6.01 21.90 2.88
CA ALA A 29 4.67 22.17 2.43
C ALA A 29 3.84 20.95 2.82
N LYS A 30 2.91 21.13 3.76
CA LYS A 30 1.94 20.12 4.13
C LYS A 30 1.28 19.74 2.83
N LYS A 31 1.64 18.59 2.25
CA LYS A 31 0.96 18.07 1.06
C LYS A 31 -0.52 17.99 1.44
N SER A 32 -1.30 18.87 0.84
CA SER A 32 -2.75 18.93 1.03
C SER A 32 -3.31 17.65 0.42
N GLY A 33 -3.83 16.74 1.22
CA GLY A 33 -4.53 15.57 0.72
C GLY A 33 -4.25 14.25 1.45
N SER A 34 -3.34 14.22 2.43
CA SER A 34 -3.15 13.00 3.24
C SER A 34 -4.03 13.03 4.48
N ASP A 35 -4.97 12.11 4.58
CA ASP A 35 -5.80 11.93 5.77
C ASP A 35 -5.05 11.26 6.93
N SER A 36 -3.90 10.65 6.66
CA SER A 36 -3.06 9.96 7.62
C SER A 36 -1.58 10.25 7.41
N ALA A 37 -0.82 10.32 8.50
CA ALA A 37 0.64 10.39 8.47
C ALA A 37 1.28 9.02 8.17
N GLU A 38 0.51 7.93 8.35
CA GLU A 38 0.96 6.58 8.10
C GLU A 38 1.04 6.29 6.59
N PRO A 39 2.04 5.53 6.13
CA PRO A 39 2.15 5.18 4.73
C PRO A 39 1.05 4.21 4.31
N ILE A 40 0.56 4.38 3.08
CA ILE A 40 -0.26 3.38 2.40
C ILE A 40 0.68 2.27 1.94
N VAL A 41 0.51 1.08 2.48
CA VAL A 41 1.34 -0.09 2.17
C VAL A 41 0.63 -0.93 1.12
N ILE A 42 1.23 -1.01 -0.08
CA ILE A 42 0.70 -1.77 -1.22
C ILE A 42 1.46 -3.08 -1.35
N ALA A 43 0.75 -4.19 -1.39
CA ALA A 43 1.34 -5.49 -1.64
C ALA A 43 1.84 -5.61 -3.09
N THR A 44 3.00 -6.22 -3.29
CA THR A 44 3.49 -6.66 -4.60
C THR A 44 3.66 -8.17 -4.60
N HIS A 45 3.15 -8.83 -5.63
CA HIS A 45 3.31 -10.26 -5.85
C HIS A 45 4.40 -10.53 -6.90
N ASN A 46 4.55 -11.77 -7.33
CA ASN A 46 5.66 -12.18 -8.20
C ASN A 46 5.29 -12.26 -9.70
N TRP A 47 4.22 -11.61 -10.14
CA TRP A 47 3.85 -11.54 -11.56
C TRP A 47 3.65 -10.10 -12.05
N SER A 48 3.88 -9.90 -13.35
CA SER A 48 4.09 -8.57 -13.95
C SER A 48 2.88 -7.67 -13.86
N SER A 49 1.66 -8.16 -14.11
CA SER A 49 0.45 -7.32 -14.10
C SER A 49 0.24 -6.68 -12.74
N GLN A 50 0.37 -7.49 -11.71
CA GLN A 50 0.20 -7.05 -10.33
C GLN A 50 1.26 -5.99 -9.92
N VAL A 51 2.53 -6.23 -10.26
CA VAL A 51 3.60 -5.28 -9.94
C VAL A 51 3.38 -3.95 -10.65
N VAL A 52 3.07 -3.98 -11.95
CA VAL A 52 2.82 -2.77 -12.73
C VAL A 52 1.63 -1.98 -12.17
N MET A 53 0.51 -2.66 -11.89
CA MET A 53 -0.69 -1.99 -11.38
C MET A 53 -0.50 -1.47 -9.95
N ALA A 54 0.25 -2.17 -9.10
CA ALA A 54 0.62 -1.68 -7.78
C ALA A 54 1.33 -0.31 -7.87
N HIS A 55 2.28 -0.18 -8.80
CA HIS A 55 2.99 1.09 -9.02
C HIS A 55 2.13 2.16 -9.68
N VAL A 56 1.19 1.81 -10.56
CA VAL A 56 0.21 2.76 -11.11
C VAL A 56 -0.67 3.33 -10.00
N ILE A 57 -1.26 2.46 -9.17
CA ILE A 57 -2.11 2.88 -8.06
C ILE A 57 -1.30 3.71 -7.06
N GLY A 58 -0.10 3.26 -6.70
CA GLY A 58 0.77 3.98 -5.79
C GLY A 58 1.15 5.37 -6.31
N GLY A 59 1.49 5.49 -7.60
CA GLY A 59 1.79 6.77 -8.23
C GLY A 59 0.60 7.74 -8.21
N ILE A 60 -0.62 7.24 -8.39
CA ILE A 60 -1.84 8.05 -8.24
C ILE A 60 -1.97 8.54 -6.78
N LEU A 61 -1.84 7.65 -5.80
CA LEU A 61 -1.92 8.00 -4.39
C LEU A 61 -0.82 8.99 -3.97
N GLU A 62 0.40 8.83 -4.47
CA GLU A 62 1.49 9.78 -4.25
C GLU A 62 1.18 11.16 -4.87
N SER A 63 0.59 11.19 -6.07
CA SER A 63 0.17 12.45 -6.70
C SER A 63 -0.90 13.20 -5.90
N MET A 64 -1.70 12.45 -5.13
CA MET A 64 -2.69 12.99 -4.19
C MET A 64 -2.07 13.46 -2.86
N GLY A 65 -0.76 13.24 -2.65
CA GLY A 65 -0.05 13.68 -1.45
C GLY A 65 0.14 12.61 -0.39
N ASN A 66 -0.26 11.37 -0.65
CA ASN A 66 -0.04 10.27 0.28
C ASN A 66 1.40 9.77 0.27
N ASN A 67 1.82 9.18 1.37
CA ASN A 67 3.07 8.44 1.45
C ASN A 67 2.78 6.98 1.09
N VAL A 68 3.51 6.40 0.13
CA VAL A 68 3.28 5.03 -0.34
C VAL A 68 4.50 4.17 -0.09
N LYS A 69 4.27 2.92 0.31
CA LYS A 69 5.30 1.87 0.42
C LYS A 69 4.84 0.62 -0.32
N TYR A 70 5.80 -0.07 -0.92
CA TYR A 70 5.57 -1.36 -1.58
C TYR A 70 6.23 -2.45 -0.78
N VAL A 71 5.50 -3.55 -0.55
CA VAL A 71 6.03 -4.72 0.19
C VAL A 71 5.75 -6.00 -0.58
N PRO A 72 6.74 -6.86 -0.77
CA PRO A 72 6.50 -8.19 -1.30
C PRO A 72 5.59 -8.98 -0.36
N ALA A 73 4.57 -9.64 -0.91
CA ALA A 73 3.64 -10.46 -0.15
C ALA A 73 3.28 -11.74 -0.90
N ASP A 74 3.12 -12.82 -0.15
CA ASP A 74 2.54 -14.05 -0.67
C ASP A 74 1.06 -13.88 -0.95
N SER A 75 0.58 -14.45 -2.06
CA SER A 75 -0.79 -14.27 -2.54
C SER A 75 -1.86 -14.85 -1.62
N GLN A 76 -1.53 -15.84 -0.78
CA GLN A 76 -2.47 -16.39 0.20
C GLN A 76 -2.40 -15.64 1.53
N ALA A 77 -1.21 -15.21 1.93
CA ALA A 77 -0.97 -14.55 3.22
C ALA A 77 -1.36 -13.07 3.20
N VAL A 78 -1.45 -12.43 2.03
CA VAL A 78 -1.71 -10.99 1.90
C VAL A 78 -3.02 -10.56 2.56
N TYR A 79 -4.06 -11.37 2.50
CA TYR A 79 -5.37 -11.04 3.07
C TYR A 79 -5.34 -10.98 4.60
N GLU A 80 -4.58 -11.87 5.23
CA GLU A 80 -4.36 -11.79 6.67
C GLU A 80 -3.50 -10.57 7.03
N SER A 81 -2.49 -10.25 6.22
CA SER A 81 -1.66 -9.05 6.40
C SER A 81 -2.49 -7.75 6.29
N ILE A 82 -3.49 -7.71 5.39
CA ILE A 82 -4.45 -6.59 5.33
C ILE A 82 -5.30 -6.57 6.60
N ARG A 83 -5.82 -7.71 7.02
CA ARG A 83 -6.67 -7.83 8.19
C ARG A 83 -6.03 -7.31 9.47
N ILE A 84 -4.73 -7.55 9.66
CA ILE A 84 -3.98 -7.10 10.84
C ILE A 84 -3.33 -5.73 10.68
N GLY A 85 -3.41 -5.12 9.49
CA GLY A 85 -2.93 -3.76 9.22
C GLY A 85 -1.48 -3.63 8.75
N ASP A 86 -0.79 -4.73 8.48
CA ASP A 86 0.59 -4.71 7.93
C ASP A 86 0.62 -4.28 6.46
N VAL A 87 -0.46 -4.55 5.73
CA VAL A 87 -0.71 -4.14 4.34
C VAL A 87 -1.99 -3.32 4.31
N THR A 88 -1.99 -2.23 3.56
CA THR A 88 -3.18 -1.39 3.43
C THR A 88 -4.11 -1.88 2.33
N LEU A 89 -3.55 -2.29 1.18
CA LEU A 89 -4.34 -2.77 0.06
C LEU A 89 -3.59 -3.81 -0.80
N ALA A 90 -4.38 -4.70 -1.41
CA ALA A 90 -4.01 -5.51 -2.55
C ALA A 90 -5.09 -5.34 -3.62
N HIS A 91 -4.68 -5.09 -4.86
CA HIS A 91 -5.60 -4.68 -5.92
C HIS A 91 -6.00 -5.82 -6.85
N GLU A 92 -5.41 -6.99 -6.72
CA GLU A 92 -5.62 -8.13 -7.63
C GLU A 92 -5.86 -9.39 -6.80
N VAL A 93 -7.11 -9.87 -6.84
CA VAL A 93 -7.56 -11.10 -6.17
C VAL A 93 -8.02 -12.07 -7.25
N TRP A 94 -7.36 -13.22 -7.34
CA TRP A 94 -7.73 -14.32 -8.23
C TRP A 94 -8.59 -15.32 -7.45
N GLU A 95 -9.89 -15.20 -7.58
CA GLU A 95 -10.85 -15.94 -6.74
C GLU A 95 -10.75 -17.45 -6.89
N SER A 96 -10.49 -17.96 -8.10
CA SER A 96 -10.35 -19.40 -8.33
C SER A 96 -9.13 -19.99 -7.59
N ALA A 97 -8.05 -19.22 -7.44
CA ALA A 97 -6.83 -19.65 -6.77
C ALA A 97 -6.80 -19.30 -5.27
N PHE A 98 -7.27 -18.12 -4.90
CA PHE A 98 -7.06 -17.54 -3.57
C PHE A 98 -8.35 -17.13 -2.84
N GLY A 99 -9.53 -17.31 -3.46
CA GLY A 99 -10.82 -16.88 -2.92
C GLY A 99 -11.08 -17.40 -1.52
N LYS A 100 -10.71 -18.66 -1.21
CA LYS A 100 -10.90 -19.21 0.13
C LYS A 100 -10.13 -18.43 1.21
N SER A 101 -8.91 -18.00 0.92
CA SER A 101 -8.09 -17.20 1.86
C SER A 101 -8.65 -15.79 2.02
N PHE A 102 -9.13 -15.21 0.92
CA PHE A 102 -9.79 -13.91 0.90
C PHE A 102 -11.10 -13.94 1.71
N ASP A 103 -11.99 -14.88 1.45
CA ASP A 103 -13.25 -15.04 2.17
C ASP A 103 -13.03 -15.25 3.67
N THR A 104 -12.07 -16.12 4.02
CA THR A 104 -11.73 -16.37 5.43
C THR A 104 -11.28 -15.08 6.14
N ALA A 105 -10.49 -14.23 5.46
CA ALA A 105 -10.06 -12.96 6.05
C ALA A 105 -11.24 -11.98 6.18
N ARG A 106 -12.13 -11.92 5.19
CA ARG A 106 -13.36 -11.11 5.25
C ARG A 106 -14.28 -11.54 6.39
N GLU A 107 -14.53 -12.84 6.53
CA GLU A 107 -15.36 -13.39 7.62
C GLU A 107 -14.84 -13.05 9.01
N LYS A 108 -13.51 -13.03 9.20
CA LYS A 108 -12.88 -12.58 10.45
C LYS A 108 -13.00 -11.08 10.69
N GLY A 109 -13.36 -10.30 9.68
CA GLY A 109 -13.45 -8.84 9.73
C GLY A 109 -12.10 -8.14 9.54
N GLY A 110 -12.15 -6.85 9.16
CA GLY A 110 -10.96 -6.02 8.93
C GLY A 110 -10.46 -6.00 7.49
N VAL A 111 -11.14 -6.69 6.57
CA VAL A 111 -10.91 -6.61 5.12
C VAL A 111 -12.16 -6.07 4.46
N LEU A 112 -12.00 -5.02 3.65
CA LEU A 112 -13.04 -4.47 2.79
C LEU A 112 -12.84 -4.95 1.37
N ASP A 113 -13.91 -5.42 0.77
CA ASP A 113 -13.98 -5.75 -0.64
C ASP A 113 -14.57 -4.55 -1.39
N TRP A 114 -13.82 -4.02 -2.36
CA TRP A 114 -14.26 -2.87 -3.16
C TRP A 114 -14.84 -3.26 -4.52
N GLY A 115 -15.05 -4.55 -4.73
CA GLY A 115 -15.68 -5.08 -5.93
C GLY A 115 -14.70 -5.48 -7.02
N ASP A 116 -15.29 -5.93 -8.13
CA ASP A 116 -14.57 -6.53 -9.24
C ASP A 116 -13.87 -5.50 -10.11
N HIS A 117 -12.77 -5.92 -10.73
CA HIS A 117 -12.18 -5.20 -11.84
C HIS A 117 -13.12 -5.21 -13.06
N GLU A 118 -13.15 -4.11 -13.81
CA GLU A 118 -13.81 -4.10 -15.13
C GLU A 118 -13.05 -4.97 -16.16
N ALA A 119 -11.76 -5.21 -15.94
CA ALA A 119 -10.96 -6.08 -16.78
C ALA A 119 -11.44 -7.53 -16.68
N ARG A 120 -11.71 -8.13 -17.82
CA ARG A 120 -12.06 -9.55 -17.90
C ARG A 120 -10.80 -10.38 -18.02
N THR A 121 -10.70 -11.40 -17.18
CA THR A 121 -9.59 -12.35 -17.16
C THR A 121 -10.10 -13.76 -17.34
N ILE A 122 -9.22 -14.67 -17.73
CA ILE A 122 -9.49 -16.10 -17.84
C ILE A 122 -8.40 -16.83 -17.08
N GLU A 123 -8.81 -17.68 -16.17
CA GLU A 123 -7.94 -18.67 -15.54
C GLU A 123 -8.20 -20.01 -16.17
N ASP A 124 -7.16 -20.73 -16.58
CA ASP A 124 -7.27 -22.01 -17.24
C ASP A 124 -6.12 -22.94 -16.83
N MET A 125 -6.30 -24.23 -17.06
CA MET A 125 -5.29 -25.22 -16.78
C MET A 125 -4.49 -25.55 -18.03
N GLY A 126 -3.18 -25.26 -17.98
CA GLY A 126 -2.23 -25.67 -19.00
C GLY A 126 -1.56 -27.01 -18.66
N TYR A 127 -1.31 -27.83 -19.67
CA TYR A 127 -0.54 -29.06 -19.54
C TYR A 127 0.38 -29.23 -20.75
N PRO A 128 1.53 -29.95 -20.63
CA PRO A 128 2.40 -30.22 -21.75
C PRO A 128 1.74 -31.12 -22.79
N ASP A 129 2.09 -30.97 -24.08
CA ASP A 129 1.52 -31.74 -25.17
C ASP A 129 1.58 -33.27 -24.96
N TRP A 130 2.65 -33.78 -24.32
CA TRP A 130 2.78 -35.19 -24.05
C TRP A 130 1.71 -35.72 -23.06
N ALA A 131 1.10 -34.86 -22.25
CA ALA A 131 0.05 -35.21 -21.29
C ALA A 131 -1.36 -35.12 -21.90
N ALA A 132 -1.50 -34.63 -23.14
CA ALA A 132 -2.80 -34.35 -23.77
C ALA A 132 -3.75 -35.58 -23.77
N ASN A 133 -3.23 -36.75 -24.14
CA ASN A 133 -4.03 -37.97 -24.19
C ASN A 133 -4.54 -38.42 -22.82
N ILE A 134 -3.72 -38.21 -21.76
CA ILE A 134 -4.07 -38.55 -20.38
C ILE A 134 -5.18 -37.62 -19.88
N VAL A 135 -5.03 -36.33 -20.12
CA VAL A 135 -6.01 -35.31 -19.73
C VAL A 135 -7.33 -35.54 -20.46
N GLN A 136 -7.29 -35.82 -21.75
CA GLN A 136 -8.50 -36.13 -22.54
C GLN A 136 -9.21 -37.39 -22.04
N ALA A 137 -8.46 -38.46 -21.72
CA ALA A 137 -9.03 -39.69 -21.19
C ALA A 137 -9.74 -39.46 -19.85
N TYR A 138 -9.16 -38.65 -18.97
CA TYR A 138 -9.76 -38.25 -17.70
C TYR A 138 -11.05 -37.44 -17.91
N GLN A 139 -11.02 -36.44 -18.82
CA GLN A 139 -12.20 -35.60 -19.12
C GLN A 139 -13.37 -36.39 -19.74
N THR A 140 -13.08 -37.42 -20.49
CA THR A 140 -14.09 -38.27 -21.12
C THR A 140 -14.55 -39.44 -20.25
N GLY A 141 -14.03 -39.55 -19.03
CA GLY A 141 -14.39 -40.62 -18.09
C GLY A 141 -13.94 -42.02 -18.53
N MET A 142 -12.83 -42.09 -19.29
CA MET A 142 -12.22 -43.34 -19.73
C MET A 142 -11.17 -43.89 -18.75
N LEU A 143 -10.90 -43.14 -17.66
CA LEU A 143 -10.01 -43.51 -16.55
C LEU A 143 -10.75 -43.47 -15.23
#